data_a72f3245373e656f042709d99fd0cfca
#
_entry.id   a72f3245373e656f042709d99fd0cfca
#
_cell.length_a   1.000
_cell.length_b   1.000
_cell.length_c   1.000
_cell.angle_alpha   90.00
_cell.angle_beta   90.00
_cell.angle_gamma   90.00
#
_symmetry.space_group_name_H-M   'P 1'
#
loop_
_entity.id
_entity.type
_entity.pdbx_description
1 polymer ?
#
loop_
_entity_poly.entity_id
_entity_poly.type
_entity_poly.pdbx_seq_one_letter_code
_entity_poly.pdbx_strand_id
1 'polypeptide(L)'
;MNKSVLLASALVMNALPAAADMPPQAAVCVSCHLPSGLGMPNLAPSIAGMPAPYLAAQLQHFKAGERQNALMQPMAMMLDDAGIKATSEWFASLPVVLPGNPAFRGQKPLQDMNEGEKLAYQGDWQRDLPSCVACHGPEGVGVGDTFPRLAGQHADYIESQLKAWQAGTRSGDTHGLMGSVANKLTATEITAVASYFASVGAK
;
A
#
# COMPACT_ATOMS: atom_id res chain seq x y z
N MET A 1 -55.00 -19.29 -30.91
CA MET A 1 -54.65 -17.93 -30.48
C MET A 1 -53.41 -18.01 -29.62
N ASN A 2 -52.21 -17.85 -30.20
CA ASN A 2 -50.93 -17.91 -29.50
C ASN A 2 -50.54 -16.49 -29.02
N LYS A 3 -50.44 -16.32 -27.69
CA LYS A 3 -49.95 -15.07 -27.11
C LYS A 3 -48.45 -15.23 -26.88
N SER A 4 -47.66 -14.59 -27.76
CA SER A 4 -46.19 -14.47 -27.58
C SER A 4 -45.93 -13.43 -26.47
N VAL A 5 -45.33 -13.87 -25.38
CA VAL A 5 -44.83 -13.00 -24.31
C VAL A 5 -43.40 -12.59 -24.66
N LEU A 6 -43.19 -11.34 -24.99
CA LEU A 6 -41.86 -10.73 -25.17
C LEU A 6 -41.29 -10.40 -23.79
N LEU A 7 -40.29 -11.17 -23.36
CA LEU A 7 -39.46 -10.81 -22.20
C LEU A 7 -38.48 -9.74 -22.62
N ALA A 8 -38.65 -8.53 -22.14
CA ALA A 8 -37.67 -7.47 -22.23
C ALA A 8 -36.58 -7.67 -21.19
N SER A 9 -35.40 -8.11 -21.61
CA SER A 9 -34.21 -8.17 -20.76
C SER A 9 -33.67 -6.76 -20.55
N ALA A 10 -33.84 -6.20 -19.35
CA ALA A 10 -33.20 -4.95 -18.97
C ALA A 10 -31.71 -5.22 -18.72
N LEU A 11 -30.86 -4.66 -19.59
CA LEU A 11 -29.41 -4.63 -19.39
C LEU A 11 -29.11 -3.63 -18.27
N VAL A 12 -28.77 -4.11 -17.10
CA VAL A 12 -28.24 -3.27 -16.01
C VAL A 12 -26.78 -2.96 -16.36
N MET A 13 -26.56 -1.79 -16.95
CA MET A 13 -25.21 -1.24 -17.10
C MET A 13 -24.75 -0.82 -15.70
N ASN A 14 -23.86 -1.61 -15.08
CA ASN A 14 -23.10 -1.17 -13.93
C ASN A 14 -22.15 -0.05 -14.39
N ALA A 15 -22.51 1.20 -14.13
CA ALA A 15 -21.61 2.33 -14.29
C ALA A 15 -20.47 2.17 -13.28
N LEU A 16 -19.24 2.00 -13.77
CA LEU A 16 -18.05 2.13 -12.94
C LEU A 16 -18.06 3.55 -12.34
N PRO A 17 -17.75 3.71 -11.04
CA PRO A 17 -17.65 5.04 -10.46
C PRO A 17 -16.62 5.83 -11.27
N ALA A 18 -17.02 7.01 -11.77
CA ALA A 18 -16.10 7.94 -12.38
C ALA A 18 -15.02 8.30 -11.34
N ALA A 19 -13.75 8.28 -11.74
CA ALA A 19 -12.69 8.78 -10.88
C ALA A 19 -13.03 10.23 -10.49
N ALA A 20 -12.93 10.54 -9.21
CA ALA A 20 -13.18 11.90 -8.73
C ALA A 20 -12.19 12.87 -9.41
N ASP A 21 -12.65 14.07 -9.73
CA ASP A 21 -11.79 15.11 -10.29
C ASP A 21 -10.62 15.39 -9.34
N MET A 22 -9.43 15.53 -9.92
CA MET A 22 -8.22 15.80 -9.15
C MET A 22 -8.33 17.15 -8.44
N PRO A 23 -8.25 17.19 -7.10
CA PRO A 23 -8.28 18.46 -6.38
C PRO A 23 -7.02 19.27 -6.69
N PRO A 24 -7.09 20.63 -6.72
CA PRO A 24 -5.94 21.48 -6.99
C PRO A 24 -4.73 21.20 -6.09
N GLN A 25 -4.96 20.81 -4.85
CA GLN A 25 -3.93 20.47 -3.86
C GLN A 25 -3.09 19.24 -4.26
N ALA A 26 -3.67 18.30 -5.03
CA ALA A 26 -2.96 17.12 -5.52
C ALA A 26 -2.06 17.40 -6.73
N ALA A 27 -2.18 18.59 -7.37
CA ALA A 27 -1.44 18.89 -8.59
C ALA A 27 0.09 18.81 -8.43
N VAL A 28 0.62 19.21 -7.27
CA VAL A 28 2.06 19.08 -7.00
C VAL A 28 2.46 17.63 -6.72
N CYS A 29 1.59 16.82 -6.18
CA CYS A 29 1.87 15.43 -5.80
C CYS A 29 2.06 14.53 -7.02
N VAL A 30 1.28 14.77 -8.10
CA VAL A 30 1.34 13.95 -9.31
C VAL A 30 2.65 14.09 -10.10
N SER A 31 3.47 15.09 -9.80
CA SER A 31 4.81 15.23 -10.41
C SER A 31 5.73 14.05 -10.07
N CYS A 32 5.59 13.46 -8.88
CA CYS A 32 6.36 12.31 -8.41
C CYS A 32 5.51 11.04 -8.29
N HIS A 33 4.29 11.16 -7.73
CA HIS A 33 3.41 10.01 -7.57
C HIS A 33 2.65 9.64 -8.84
N LEU A 34 2.78 10.41 -9.93
CA LEU A 34 2.08 10.29 -11.20
C LEU A 34 0.54 10.50 -11.10
N PRO A 35 -0.14 10.89 -12.17
CA PRO A 35 -1.60 11.00 -12.18
C PRO A 35 -2.32 9.68 -11.91
N SER A 36 -1.65 8.55 -12.19
CA SER A 36 -2.12 7.20 -11.86
C SER A 36 -1.95 6.84 -10.38
N GLY A 37 -1.18 7.61 -9.61
CA GLY A 37 -0.82 7.29 -8.23
C GLY A 37 0.12 6.09 -8.08
N LEU A 38 0.70 5.58 -9.18
CA LEU A 38 1.60 4.42 -9.15
C LEU A 38 3.02 4.76 -8.69
N GLY A 39 3.36 6.05 -8.71
CA GLY A 39 4.70 6.48 -8.32
C GLY A 39 5.78 6.08 -9.32
N MET A 40 7.02 6.27 -8.90
CA MET A 40 8.21 5.94 -9.69
C MET A 40 9.25 5.24 -8.79
N PRO A 41 9.79 4.09 -9.18
CA PRO A 41 10.86 3.42 -8.43
C PRO A 41 12.01 4.41 -8.13
N ASN A 42 12.63 4.27 -6.96
CA ASN A 42 13.69 5.11 -6.43
C ASN A 42 13.33 6.61 -6.20
N LEU A 43 12.08 7.02 -6.43
CA LEU A 43 11.65 8.41 -6.22
C LEU A 43 10.40 8.48 -5.33
N ALA A 44 9.31 7.86 -5.73
CA ALA A 44 8.04 8.00 -5.04
C ALA A 44 7.25 6.69 -5.03
N PRO A 45 6.62 6.32 -3.89
CA PRO A 45 5.85 5.09 -3.78
C PRO A 45 4.54 5.13 -4.58
N SER A 46 4.02 3.94 -4.86
CA SER A 46 2.63 3.76 -5.27
C SER A 46 1.70 4.07 -4.09
N ILE A 47 0.77 5.01 -4.31
CA ILE A 47 -0.23 5.44 -3.31
C ILE A 47 -1.67 5.33 -3.83
N ALA A 48 -1.87 4.94 -5.09
CA ALA A 48 -3.18 4.68 -5.67
C ALA A 48 -3.94 3.64 -4.86
N GLY A 49 -5.21 3.90 -4.54
CA GLY A 49 -6.09 2.98 -3.83
C GLY A 49 -5.64 2.62 -2.42
N MET A 50 -4.67 3.33 -1.85
CA MET A 50 -4.41 3.24 -0.41
C MET A 50 -5.56 3.89 0.35
N PRO A 51 -5.94 3.39 1.53
CA PRO A 51 -7.03 3.98 2.31
C PRO A 51 -6.78 5.46 2.59
N ALA A 52 -7.80 6.31 2.36
CA ALA A 52 -7.66 7.75 2.59
C ALA A 52 -7.24 8.10 4.03
N PRO A 53 -7.76 7.45 5.09
CA PRO A 53 -7.29 7.68 6.46
C PRO A 53 -5.82 7.35 6.64
N TYR A 54 -5.31 6.28 6.02
CA TYR A 54 -3.90 5.95 6.05
C TYR A 54 -3.05 7.04 5.38
N LEU A 55 -3.43 7.48 4.17
CA LEU A 55 -2.70 8.54 3.45
C LEU A 55 -2.68 9.84 4.23
N ALA A 56 -3.83 10.23 4.80
CA ALA A 56 -3.94 11.43 5.63
C ALA A 56 -3.03 11.34 6.86
N ALA A 57 -3.01 10.21 7.57
CA ALA A 57 -2.14 9.99 8.70
C ALA A 57 -0.65 10.10 8.30
N GLN A 58 -0.25 9.55 7.14
CA GLN A 58 1.14 9.68 6.69
C GLN A 58 1.53 11.15 6.42
N LEU A 59 0.65 11.95 5.83
CA LEU A 59 0.90 13.38 5.64
C LEU A 59 1.02 14.11 7.00
N GLN A 60 0.20 13.77 7.99
CA GLN A 60 0.32 14.31 9.34
C GLN A 60 1.63 13.90 10.01
N HIS A 61 2.06 12.64 9.88
CA HIS A 61 3.35 12.18 10.43
C HIS A 61 4.54 12.92 9.81
N PHE A 62 4.50 13.25 8.50
CA PHE A 62 5.52 14.09 7.88
C PHE A 62 5.51 15.51 8.47
N LYS A 63 4.32 16.10 8.69
CA LYS A 63 4.19 17.44 9.30
C LYS A 63 4.70 17.46 10.74
N ALA A 64 4.42 16.41 11.51
CA ALA A 64 4.85 16.27 12.91
C ALA A 64 6.34 15.90 13.05
N GLY A 65 7.02 15.54 11.97
CA GLY A 65 8.41 15.05 12.03
C GLY A 65 8.54 13.60 12.52
N GLU A 66 7.43 12.93 12.76
CA GLU A 66 7.38 11.50 13.15
C GLU A 66 7.78 10.59 11.99
N ARG A 67 7.71 11.10 10.76
CA ARG A 67 8.18 10.46 9.56
C ARG A 67 9.05 11.44 8.79
N GLN A 68 10.35 11.14 8.72
CA GLN A 68 11.32 12.05 8.12
C GLN A 68 11.54 11.70 6.64
N ASN A 69 11.43 12.69 5.77
CA ASN A 69 11.79 12.60 4.37
C ASN A 69 11.99 14.02 3.80
N ALA A 70 13.15 14.30 3.23
CA ALA A 70 13.51 15.63 2.77
C ALA A 70 12.60 16.20 1.67
N LEU A 71 11.94 15.33 0.88
CA LEU A 71 11.00 15.74 -0.15
C LEU A 71 9.57 15.85 0.39
N MET A 72 9.13 14.86 1.18
CA MET A 72 7.73 14.80 1.61
C MET A 72 7.39 15.75 2.75
N GLN A 73 8.33 16.08 3.65
CA GLN A 73 8.05 17.03 4.73
C GLN A 73 7.64 18.42 4.20
N PRO A 74 8.39 19.08 3.29
CA PRO A 74 7.93 20.35 2.71
C PRO A 74 6.61 20.23 1.98
N MET A 75 6.35 19.13 1.27
CA MET A 75 5.08 18.91 0.56
C MET A 75 3.90 18.81 1.54
N ALA A 76 4.06 18.05 2.61
CA ALA A 76 3.03 17.93 3.64
C ALA A 76 2.77 19.25 4.38
N MET A 77 3.82 20.05 4.64
CA MET A 77 3.70 21.36 5.30
C MET A 77 2.89 22.38 4.50
N MET A 78 2.80 22.25 3.18
CA MET A 78 1.99 23.13 2.34
C MET A 78 0.47 22.85 2.41
N LEU A 79 0.08 21.71 2.98
CA LEU A 79 -1.32 21.29 3.05
C LEU A 79 -1.92 21.69 4.41
N ASP A 80 -3.11 22.27 4.39
CA ASP A 80 -4.01 22.32 5.53
C ASP A 80 -4.81 21.01 5.67
N ASP A 81 -5.64 20.89 6.70
CA ASP A 81 -6.41 19.65 6.94
C ASP A 81 -7.40 19.36 5.81
N ALA A 82 -7.98 20.38 5.19
CA ALA A 82 -8.86 20.21 4.05
C ALA A 82 -8.10 19.70 2.82
N GLY A 83 -6.92 20.22 2.56
CA GLY A 83 -6.02 19.76 1.50
C GLY A 83 -5.52 18.33 1.72
N ILE A 84 -5.16 17.97 2.96
CA ILE A 84 -4.79 16.60 3.33
C ILE A 84 -5.96 15.65 3.04
N LYS A 85 -7.16 16.00 3.50
CA LYS A 85 -8.36 15.21 3.26
C LYS A 85 -8.64 15.01 1.77
N ALA A 86 -8.73 16.10 1.01
CA ALA A 86 -9.06 16.05 -0.42
C ALA A 86 -8.02 15.26 -1.23
N THR A 87 -6.73 15.49 -0.98
CA THR A 87 -5.65 14.78 -1.67
C THR A 87 -5.66 13.28 -1.33
N SER A 88 -5.85 12.93 -0.06
CA SER A 88 -5.91 11.54 0.38
C SER A 88 -7.11 10.80 -0.22
N GLU A 89 -8.28 11.41 -0.24
CA GLU A 89 -9.50 10.84 -0.83
C GLU A 89 -9.34 10.64 -2.34
N TRP A 90 -8.71 11.59 -3.02
CA TRP A 90 -8.48 11.46 -4.45
C TRP A 90 -7.53 10.31 -4.78
N PHE A 91 -6.36 10.21 -4.15
CA PHE A 91 -5.46 9.09 -4.37
C PHE A 91 -6.07 7.74 -3.96
N ALA A 92 -6.89 7.72 -2.92
CA ALA A 92 -7.62 6.52 -2.52
C ALA A 92 -8.65 6.08 -3.57
N SER A 93 -9.22 7.00 -4.33
CA SER A 93 -10.20 6.70 -5.39
C SER A 93 -9.57 6.18 -6.68
N LEU A 94 -8.25 6.31 -6.85
CA LEU A 94 -7.56 5.85 -8.05
C LEU A 94 -7.58 4.32 -8.16
N PRO A 95 -7.77 3.79 -9.37
CA PRO A 95 -7.81 2.36 -9.57
C PRO A 95 -6.47 1.71 -9.25
N VAL A 96 -6.50 0.62 -8.53
CA VAL A 96 -5.36 -0.23 -8.28
C VAL A 96 -5.47 -1.44 -9.20
N VAL A 97 -4.46 -1.65 -10.01
CA VAL A 97 -4.30 -2.95 -10.66
C VAL A 97 -3.66 -3.87 -9.62
N LEU A 98 -4.52 -4.49 -8.80
CA LEU A 98 -4.04 -5.57 -7.94
C LEU A 98 -3.66 -6.75 -8.82
N PRO A 99 -2.60 -7.48 -8.44
CA PRO A 99 -2.29 -8.74 -9.08
C PRO A 99 -3.52 -9.64 -9.06
N GLY A 100 -3.68 -10.35 -10.17
CA GLY A 100 -4.83 -11.21 -10.37
C GLY A 100 -5.07 -12.13 -9.17
N ASN A 101 -6.31 -12.49 -9.03
CA ASN A 101 -6.95 -13.27 -7.96
C ASN A 101 -5.97 -13.78 -6.89
N PRO A 102 -5.96 -13.25 -5.67
CA PRO A 102 -5.06 -13.70 -4.63
C PRO A 102 -5.22 -15.22 -4.49
N ALA A 103 -4.26 -15.96 -5.00
CA ALA A 103 -4.28 -17.41 -4.90
C ALA A 103 -4.18 -17.76 -3.41
N PHE A 104 -5.18 -18.49 -2.91
CA PHE A 104 -5.10 -18.98 -1.54
C PHE A 104 -3.83 -19.83 -1.37
N ARG A 105 -2.88 -19.31 -0.65
CA ARG A 105 -1.51 -19.84 -0.59
C ARG A 105 -1.31 -21.07 0.30
N GLY A 106 -2.36 -21.76 0.67
CA GLY A 106 -2.25 -23.03 1.35
C GLY A 106 -1.67 -24.18 0.52
N GLN A 107 -1.30 -23.91 -0.75
CA GLN A 107 -0.92 -24.97 -1.69
C GLN A 107 0.56 -24.98 -2.08
N LYS A 108 1.33 -23.91 -1.80
CA LYS A 108 2.77 -23.93 -2.12
C LYS A 108 3.56 -24.54 -0.97
N PRO A 109 4.29 -25.66 -1.20
CA PRO A 109 5.12 -26.25 -0.17
C PRO A 109 6.19 -25.27 0.31
N LEU A 110 6.53 -25.32 1.61
CA LEU A 110 7.48 -24.41 2.25
C LEU A 110 8.87 -24.42 1.59
N GLN A 111 9.31 -25.60 1.15
CA GLN A 111 10.60 -25.78 0.48
C GLN A 111 10.68 -25.04 -0.87
N ASP A 112 9.54 -24.73 -1.46
CA ASP A 112 9.46 -24.05 -2.77
C ASP A 112 9.33 -22.52 -2.64
N MET A 113 9.22 -22.01 -1.40
CA MET A 113 9.18 -20.59 -1.12
C MET A 113 10.59 -20.02 -1.03
N ASN A 114 10.82 -18.86 -1.65
CA ASN A 114 12.04 -18.08 -1.38
C ASN A 114 11.98 -17.43 0.02
N GLU A 115 13.11 -16.87 0.47
CA GLU A 115 13.23 -16.28 1.81
C GLU A 115 12.19 -15.16 2.08
N GLY A 116 12.03 -14.25 1.15
CA GLY A 116 11.06 -13.15 1.29
C GLY A 116 9.62 -13.65 1.40
N GLU A 117 9.29 -14.69 0.63
CA GLU A 117 7.98 -15.33 0.67
C GLU A 117 7.75 -16.07 2.00
N LYS A 118 8.77 -16.79 2.51
CA LYS A 118 8.71 -17.44 3.82
C LYS A 118 8.44 -16.43 4.93
N LEU A 119 9.22 -15.37 4.98
CA LEU A 119 9.03 -14.31 5.98
C LEU A 119 7.66 -13.64 5.83
N ALA A 120 7.21 -13.38 4.60
CA ALA A 120 5.90 -12.76 4.36
C ALA A 120 4.74 -13.60 4.91
N TYR A 121 4.78 -14.94 4.76
CA TYR A 121 3.68 -15.83 5.14
C TYR A 121 3.83 -16.52 6.49
N GLN A 122 5.05 -16.70 6.98
CA GLN A 122 5.30 -17.45 8.22
C GLN A 122 5.91 -16.59 9.32
N GLY A 123 6.67 -15.55 8.94
CA GLY A 123 7.52 -14.87 9.88
C GLY A 123 8.65 -15.76 10.40
N ASP A 124 9.12 -15.49 11.61
CA ASP A 124 10.08 -16.32 12.34
C ASP A 124 9.71 -16.32 13.83
N TRP A 125 9.02 -17.34 14.26
CA TRP A 125 8.52 -17.47 15.62
C TRP A 125 9.61 -17.61 16.67
N GLN A 126 10.83 -18.03 16.28
CA GLN A 126 11.97 -18.12 17.22
C GLN A 126 12.47 -16.72 17.62
N ARG A 127 12.22 -15.72 16.78
CA ARG A 127 12.56 -14.31 17.02
C ARG A 127 11.34 -13.45 17.30
N ASP A 128 10.18 -14.04 17.57
CA ASP A 128 8.90 -13.33 17.71
C ASP A 128 8.59 -12.40 16.53
N LEU A 129 8.98 -12.79 15.33
CA LEU A 129 8.70 -12.06 14.09
C LEU A 129 7.42 -12.61 13.47
N PRO A 130 6.30 -11.88 13.52
CA PRO A 130 5.06 -12.32 12.90
C PRO A 130 5.16 -12.30 11.37
N SER A 131 4.30 -13.06 10.70
CA SER A 131 4.17 -12.97 9.25
C SER A 131 3.61 -11.61 8.83
N CYS A 132 4.12 -11.05 7.74
CA CYS A 132 3.68 -9.74 7.24
C CYS A 132 2.19 -9.75 6.86
N VAL A 133 1.73 -10.85 6.25
CA VAL A 133 0.35 -11.01 5.81
C VAL A 133 -0.67 -11.13 6.95
N ALA A 134 -0.22 -11.42 8.18
CA ALA A 134 -1.11 -11.46 9.35
C ALA A 134 -1.76 -10.10 9.62
N CYS A 135 -1.05 -9.02 9.35
CA CYS A 135 -1.52 -7.65 9.51
C CYS A 135 -1.84 -6.99 8.17
N HIS A 136 -0.97 -7.17 7.15
CA HIS A 136 -1.14 -6.53 5.83
C HIS A 136 -2.09 -7.29 4.89
N GLY A 137 -2.77 -8.30 5.37
CA GLY A 137 -3.76 -9.06 4.62
C GLY A 137 -3.18 -10.10 3.66
N PRO A 138 -4.05 -10.93 3.08
CA PRO A 138 -3.64 -11.96 2.12
C PRO A 138 -2.80 -11.34 1.01
N GLU A 139 -1.64 -11.94 0.69
CA GLU A 139 -0.70 -11.41 -0.32
C GLU A 139 -0.21 -9.98 -0.08
N GLY A 140 -0.51 -9.38 1.07
CA GLY A 140 -0.15 -8.00 1.36
C GLY A 140 -1.03 -6.97 0.65
N VAL A 141 -2.29 -7.28 0.40
CA VAL A 141 -3.25 -6.35 -0.26
C VAL A 141 -3.71 -5.20 0.65
N GLY A 142 -3.34 -5.22 1.92
CA GLY A 142 -3.77 -4.27 2.93
C GLY A 142 -5.04 -4.69 3.66
N VAL A 143 -5.26 -4.13 4.86
CA VAL A 143 -6.47 -4.37 5.67
C VAL A 143 -6.92 -3.08 6.34
N GLY A 144 -8.18 -2.73 6.13
CA GLY A 144 -8.80 -1.55 6.75
C GLY A 144 -8.03 -0.26 6.48
N ASP A 145 -8.09 0.66 7.44
CA ASP A 145 -7.53 2.00 7.29
C ASP A 145 -6.10 2.13 7.87
N THR A 146 -5.55 1.08 8.44
CA THR A 146 -4.30 1.13 9.20
C THR A 146 -3.16 0.36 8.55
N PHE A 147 -3.46 -0.80 7.98
CA PHE A 147 -2.46 -1.68 7.39
C PHE A 147 -2.38 -1.49 5.87
N PRO A 148 -1.38 -0.75 5.37
CA PRO A 148 -1.30 -0.44 3.95
C PRO A 148 -1.02 -1.67 3.10
N ARG A 149 -1.38 -1.57 1.83
CA ARG A 149 -1.00 -2.53 0.81
C ARG A 149 0.52 -2.54 0.61
N LEU A 150 1.10 -3.73 0.58
CA LEU A 150 2.51 -4.00 0.24
C LEU A 150 2.63 -4.58 -1.17
N ALA A 151 1.62 -5.34 -1.60
CA ALA A 151 1.57 -5.96 -2.93
C ALA A 151 1.75 -4.94 -4.04
N GLY A 152 2.72 -5.17 -4.93
CA GLY A 152 3.03 -4.28 -6.05
C GLY A 152 3.63 -2.93 -5.66
N GLN A 153 4.04 -2.75 -4.41
CA GLN A 153 4.81 -1.57 -4.00
C GLN A 153 6.26 -1.69 -4.45
N HIS A 154 6.92 -0.58 -4.74
CA HIS A 154 8.33 -0.57 -5.15
C HIS A 154 9.25 -1.16 -4.08
N ALA A 155 10.17 -2.04 -4.48
CA ALA A 155 11.06 -2.73 -3.56
C ALA A 155 11.95 -1.75 -2.77
N ASP A 156 12.55 -0.77 -3.46
CA ASP A 156 13.37 0.29 -2.87
C ASP A 156 12.61 1.08 -1.80
N TYR A 157 11.31 1.33 -2.05
CA TYR A 157 10.48 2.01 -1.07
C TYR A 157 10.20 1.13 0.16
N ILE A 158 9.85 -0.14 0.00
CA ILE A 158 9.64 -1.06 1.14
C ILE A 158 10.92 -1.15 1.96
N GLU A 159 12.08 -1.35 1.31
CA GLU A 159 13.37 -1.36 1.99
C GLU A 159 13.63 -0.09 2.79
N SER A 160 13.45 1.06 2.14
CA SER A 160 13.72 2.36 2.77
C SER A 160 12.83 2.57 4.00
N GLN A 161 11.57 2.12 3.94
CA GLN A 161 10.65 2.26 5.06
C GLN A 161 11.00 1.35 6.23
N LEU A 162 11.36 0.08 5.98
CA LEU A 162 11.81 -0.84 7.04
C LEU A 162 13.09 -0.31 7.71
N LYS A 163 14.05 0.19 6.92
CA LYS A 163 15.27 0.82 7.43
C LYS A 163 14.97 2.11 8.22
N ALA A 164 13.96 2.90 7.80
CA ALA A 164 13.57 4.12 8.50
C ALA A 164 12.99 3.82 9.89
N TRP A 165 12.23 2.75 10.07
CA TRP A 165 11.80 2.31 11.39
C TRP A 165 12.97 1.83 12.26
N GLN A 166 13.92 1.06 11.69
CA GLN A 166 15.15 0.66 12.41
C GLN A 166 15.98 1.86 12.86
N ALA A 167 16.05 2.89 12.02
CA ALA A 167 16.82 4.10 12.32
C ALA A 167 16.06 5.10 13.22
N GLY A 168 14.79 4.84 13.55
CA GLY A 168 13.94 5.77 14.31
C GLY A 168 13.57 7.05 13.54
N THR A 169 13.83 7.13 12.23
CA THR A 169 13.42 8.25 11.38
C THR A 169 11.99 8.13 10.86
N ARG A 170 11.34 7.02 11.15
CA ARG A 170 9.91 6.79 10.99
C ARG A 170 9.34 6.23 12.29
N SER A 171 8.32 6.89 12.81
CA SER A 171 7.55 6.52 13.99
C SER A 171 6.07 6.85 13.74
N GLY A 172 5.25 6.94 14.77
CA GLY A 172 3.83 7.28 14.63
C GLY A 172 2.95 6.08 14.26
N ASP A 173 3.51 4.88 14.15
CA ASP A 173 2.73 3.66 14.00
C ASP A 173 2.09 3.25 15.34
N THR A 174 0.84 2.83 15.27
CA THR A 174 0.05 2.45 16.45
C THR A 174 0.78 1.39 17.26
N HIS A 175 1.04 1.68 18.52
CA HIS A 175 1.73 0.80 19.48
C HIS A 175 3.16 0.38 19.07
N GLY A 176 3.83 1.07 18.15
CA GLY A 176 5.18 0.75 17.72
C GLY A 176 5.29 -0.62 17.01
N LEU A 177 4.21 -1.09 16.38
CA LEU A 177 4.14 -2.42 15.76
C LEU A 177 5.19 -2.59 14.68
N MET A 178 5.24 -1.66 13.73
CA MET A 178 6.19 -1.76 12.62
C MET A 178 7.64 -1.53 13.05
N GLY A 179 7.87 -0.64 14.02
CA GLY A 179 9.17 -0.49 14.65
C GLY A 179 9.66 -1.79 15.27
N SER A 180 8.79 -2.48 16.02
CA SER A 180 9.10 -3.78 16.61
C SER A 180 9.41 -4.86 15.56
N VAL A 181 8.63 -4.92 14.48
CA VAL A 181 8.84 -5.87 13.38
C VAL A 181 10.14 -5.57 12.64
N ALA A 182 10.36 -4.31 12.25
CA ALA A 182 11.53 -3.91 11.47
C ALA A 182 12.85 -4.17 12.20
N ASN A 183 12.90 -3.92 13.51
CA ASN A 183 14.09 -4.15 14.33
C ASN A 183 14.50 -5.63 14.45
N LYS A 184 13.62 -6.55 14.08
CA LYS A 184 13.93 -8.00 14.07
C LYS A 184 14.47 -8.49 12.72
N LEU A 185 14.40 -7.67 11.69
CA LEU A 185 14.85 -8.03 10.35
C LEU A 185 16.34 -7.68 10.13
N THR A 186 17.05 -8.58 9.52
CA THR A 186 18.39 -8.33 8.97
C THR A 186 18.30 -7.56 7.65
N ALA A 187 19.40 -6.94 7.22
CA ALA A 187 19.44 -6.23 5.94
C ALA A 187 19.09 -7.14 4.74
N THR A 188 19.54 -8.40 4.77
CA THR A 188 19.24 -9.39 3.72
C THR A 188 17.74 -9.73 3.69
N GLU A 189 17.13 -9.91 4.86
CA GLU A 189 15.69 -10.19 4.98
C GLU A 189 14.84 -9.02 4.53
N ILE A 190 15.24 -7.79 4.83
CA ILE A 190 14.59 -6.57 4.33
C ILE A 190 14.56 -6.57 2.80
N THR A 191 15.70 -6.82 2.16
CA THR A 191 15.77 -6.91 0.69
C THR A 191 14.91 -8.05 0.15
N ALA A 192 14.91 -9.21 0.82
CA ALA A 192 14.12 -10.37 0.39
C ALA A 192 12.61 -10.11 0.45
N VAL A 193 12.09 -9.56 1.56
CA VAL A 193 10.65 -9.27 1.68
C VAL A 193 10.22 -8.12 0.77
N ALA A 194 11.07 -7.12 0.57
CA ALA A 194 10.82 -6.01 -0.33
C ALA A 194 10.70 -6.50 -1.78
N SER A 195 11.64 -7.32 -2.23
CA SER A 195 11.61 -7.94 -3.56
C SER A 195 10.39 -8.84 -3.75
N TYR A 196 10.02 -9.59 -2.70
CA TYR A 196 8.84 -10.44 -2.74
C TYR A 196 7.57 -9.61 -2.98
N PHE A 197 7.27 -8.62 -2.12
CA PHE A 197 6.05 -7.83 -2.26
C PHE A 197 6.01 -6.99 -3.54
N ALA A 198 7.15 -6.52 -4.02
CA ALA A 198 7.22 -5.83 -5.31
C ALA A 198 6.87 -6.74 -6.49
N SER A 199 7.16 -8.04 -6.39
CA SER A 199 6.84 -9.05 -7.42
C SER A 199 5.39 -9.52 -7.37
N VAL A 200 4.69 -9.29 -6.24
CA VAL A 200 3.29 -9.67 -6.11
C VAL A 200 2.47 -8.77 -7.02
N GLY A 201 2.03 -9.33 -8.14
CA GLY A 201 1.22 -8.64 -9.12
C GLY A 201 1.87 -8.15 -10.39
N ALA A 202 3.17 -8.29 -10.50
CA ALA A 202 3.86 -8.12 -11.77
C ALA A 202 3.62 -9.36 -12.65
N LYS A 203 2.54 -9.34 -13.44
CA LYS A 203 2.32 -10.28 -14.56
C LYS A 203 1.90 -9.51 -15.79
#